data_481231182bdaf12f5fcb86df0a346264
#
_entry.id   481231182bdaf12f5fcb86df0a346264
#
_cell.length_a   1.000
_cell.length_b   1.000
_cell.length_c   1.000
_cell.angle_alpha   90.00
_cell.angle_beta   90.00
_cell.angle_gamma   90.00
#
_symmetry.space_group_name_H-M   'P 1'
#
loop_
_entity.id
_entity.type
_entity.pdbx_description
1 polymer ?
#
loop_
_entity_poly.entity_id
_entity_poly.type
_entity_poly.pdbx_seq_one_letter_code
_entity_poly.pdbx_strand_id
1 'polypeptide(L)'
;GLVFFPAFDWKISATHPERQERLLYTRDQIVEEGLLDVPNIREYNPIVAEWDVIERVHVGAPDLQSWVTDAHRVSAGGAIAAADAVLRGEVDRAFALVRPPGHHAMAMVHGIRGFCTINIEAVMIQHIRQTYGVKRVAIVDTDVHHGDGSQDVFYHDPDTLYISFHQDGRTLYPGTGFMDEFGGPQAIGANID
;
A
#
# COMPACT_ATOMS: atom_id res chain seq x y z
N GLY A 1 -11.09 -10.66 7.37
CA GLY A 1 -10.16 -11.43 6.52
C GLY A 1 -8.70 -11.13 6.84
N LEU A 2 -7.84 -12.10 6.69
CA LEU A 2 -6.39 -11.96 6.80
C LEU A 2 -5.74 -12.43 5.50
N VAL A 3 -4.89 -11.59 4.89
CA VAL A 3 -4.01 -11.97 3.79
C VAL A 3 -2.57 -11.87 4.30
N PHE A 4 -1.75 -12.88 4.04
CA PHE A 4 -0.38 -12.93 4.50
C PHE A 4 0.60 -13.18 3.36
N PHE A 5 1.63 -12.33 3.24
CA PHE A 5 2.72 -12.52 2.29
C PHE A 5 4.03 -11.90 2.79
N PRO A 6 4.98 -12.71 3.28
CA PRO A 6 6.23 -12.22 3.86
C PRO A 6 7.32 -11.89 2.83
N ALA A 7 7.13 -12.21 1.54
CA ALA A 7 8.11 -12.04 0.47
C ALA A 7 9.48 -12.63 0.84
N PHE A 8 9.57 -13.94 1.00
CA PHE A 8 10.78 -14.66 1.45
C PHE A 8 12.01 -14.36 0.61
N ASP A 9 11.85 -14.24 -0.70
CA ASP A 9 12.95 -14.08 -1.65
C ASP A 9 13.29 -12.62 -1.96
N TRP A 10 12.61 -11.67 -1.30
CA TRP A 10 12.84 -10.25 -1.54
C TRP A 10 13.45 -9.56 -0.33
N LYS A 11 14.53 -8.81 -0.55
CA LYS A 11 15.20 -7.97 0.44
C LYS A 11 16.00 -6.87 -0.25
N ILE A 12 16.11 -5.73 0.38
CA ILE A 12 16.97 -4.63 -0.08
C ILE A 12 18.43 -4.98 0.13
N SER A 13 18.76 -5.51 1.30
CA SER A 13 20.09 -6.08 1.61
C SER A 13 19.98 -7.07 2.76
N ALA A 14 21.04 -7.82 3.00
CA ALA A 14 21.06 -8.83 4.06
C ALA A 14 20.90 -8.27 5.48
N THR A 15 21.27 -7.01 5.69
CA THR A 15 21.22 -6.33 7.00
C THR A 15 20.14 -5.27 7.10
N HIS A 16 19.34 -5.11 6.05
CA HIS A 16 18.31 -4.09 6.02
C HIS A 16 17.18 -4.40 7.02
N PRO A 17 16.64 -3.41 7.77
CA PRO A 17 15.57 -3.65 8.74
C PRO A 17 14.25 -4.09 8.11
N GLU A 18 13.96 -3.67 6.86
CA GLU A 18 12.78 -4.12 6.11
C GLU A 18 13.07 -5.52 5.53
N ARG A 19 12.56 -6.56 6.20
CA ARG A 19 12.79 -7.96 5.86
C ARG A 19 11.64 -8.86 6.34
N GLN A 20 11.62 -10.08 5.85
CA GLN A 20 10.54 -11.04 6.03
C GLN A 20 10.19 -11.33 7.50
N GLU A 21 11.20 -11.33 8.38
CA GLU A 21 11.03 -11.66 9.80
C GLU A 21 10.04 -10.72 10.51
N ARG A 22 9.92 -9.47 10.05
CA ARG A 22 8.92 -8.53 10.58
C ARG A 22 7.50 -9.12 10.49
N LEU A 23 7.16 -9.67 9.33
CA LEU A 23 5.83 -10.23 9.08
C LEU A 23 5.69 -11.64 9.63
N LEU A 24 6.77 -12.42 9.62
CA LEU A 24 6.77 -13.77 10.20
C LEU A 24 6.46 -13.70 11.69
N TYR A 25 7.19 -12.87 12.44
CA TYR A 25 6.95 -12.71 13.88
C TYR A 25 5.55 -12.15 14.18
N THR A 26 5.06 -11.23 13.35
CA THR A 26 3.69 -10.73 13.50
C THR A 26 2.66 -11.85 13.29
N ARG A 27 2.86 -12.68 12.27
CA ARG A 27 1.97 -13.81 12.02
C ARG A 27 2.05 -14.86 13.12
N ASP A 28 3.25 -15.18 13.58
CA ASP A 28 3.45 -16.13 14.68
C ASP A 28 2.70 -15.66 15.93
N GLN A 29 2.79 -14.36 16.26
CA GLN A 29 2.05 -13.78 17.37
C GLN A 29 0.52 -13.87 17.17
N ILE A 30 0.02 -13.64 15.97
CA ILE A 30 -1.41 -13.81 15.64
C ILE A 30 -1.87 -15.25 15.90
N VAL A 31 -1.05 -16.23 15.52
CA VAL A 31 -1.34 -17.65 15.76
C VAL A 31 -1.26 -18.01 17.24
N GLU A 32 -0.19 -17.61 17.93
CA GLU A 32 0.04 -17.90 19.35
C GLU A 32 -1.05 -17.31 20.26
N GLU A 33 -1.55 -16.12 19.93
CA GLU A 33 -2.68 -15.48 20.65
C GLU A 33 -4.04 -16.10 20.28
N GLY A 34 -4.08 -17.10 19.41
CA GLY A 34 -5.32 -17.76 19.02
C GLY A 34 -6.27 -16.90 18.18
N LEU A 35 -5.77 -15.83 17.55
CA LEU A 35 -6.65 -14.94 16.78
C LEU A 35 -7.26 -15.64 15.56
N LEU A 36 -6.59 -16.63 15.00
CA LEU A 36 -7.13 -17.42 13.87
C LEU A 36 -8.23 -18.41 14.31
N ASP A 37 -8.32 -18.73 15.61
CA ASP A 37 -9.36 -19.60 16.15
C ASP A 37 -10.66 -18.83 16.48
N VAL A 38 -10.62 -17.50 16.39
CA VAL A 38 -11.80 -16.67 16.62
C VAL A 38 -12.82 -16.90 15.49
N PRO A 39 -14.10 -17.21 15.83
CA PRO A 39 -15.14 -17.37 14.84
C PRO A 39 -15.24 -16.15 13.90
N ASN A 40 -15.42 -16.42 12.61
CA ASN A 40 -15.53 -15.41 11.57
C ASN A 40 -14.21 -14.77 11.08
N ILE A 41 -13.05 -15.24 11.53
CA ILE A 41 -11.79 -14.91 10.87
C ILE A 41 -11.58 -15.88 9.69
N ARG A 42 -11.21 -15.33 8.54
CA ARG A 42 -10.91 -16.10 7.31
C ARG A 42 -9.55 -15.69 6.76
N GLU A 43 -8.74 -16.67 6.39
CA GLU A 43 -7.49 -16.44 5.68
C GLU A 43 -7.73 -16.47 4.17
N TYR A 44 -7.04 -15.59 3.45
CA TYR A 44 -7.05 -15.49 2.00
C TYR A 44 -5.64 -15.54 1.46
N ASN A 45 -5.47 -16.16 0.30
CA ASN A 45 -4.20 -16.13 -0.40
C ASN A 45 -4.04 -14.81 -1.18
N PRO A 46 -2.84 -14.23 -1.21
CA PRO A 46 -2.57 -13.13 -2.11
C PRO A 46 -2.66 -13.61 -3.57
N ILE A 47 -3.01 -12.70 -4.46
CA ILE A 47 -2.92 -12.90 -5.91
C ILE A 47 -1.68 -12.18 -6.45
N VAL A 48 -1.40 -12.31 -7.73
CA VAL A 48 -0.38 -11.51 -8.41
C VAL A 48 -1.08 -10.34 -9.09
N ALA A 49 -0.74 -9.10 -8.72
CA ALA A 49 -1.31 -7.93 -9.39
C ALA A 49 -0.91 -7.91 -10.87
N GLU A 50 -1.89 -7.66 -11.74
CA GLU A 50 -1.66 -7.58 -13.16
C GLU A 50 -0.93 -6.28 -13.54
N TRP A 51 -0.13 -6.36 -14.59
CA TRP A 51 0.68 -5.23 -15.03
C TRP A 51 -0.16 -4.03 -15.46
N ASP A 52 -1.29 -4.25 -16.09
CA ASP A 52 -2.16 -3.18 -16.55
C ASP A 52 -2.71 -2.32 -15.40
N VAL A 53 -2.92 -2.89 -14.22
CA VAL A 53 -3.35 -2.16 -13.03
C VAL A 53 -2.19 -1.35 -12.44
N ILE A 54 -0.98 -1.94 -12.40
CA ILE A 54 0.23 -1.28 -11.90
C ILE A 54 0.60 -0.09 -12.80
N GLU A 55 0.57 -0.27 -14.11
CA GLU A 55 0.92 0.75 -15.11
C GLU A 55 -0.08 1.91 -15.16
N ARG A 56 -1.29 1.74 -14.65
CA ARG A 56 -2.27 2.84 -14.48
C ARG A 56 -1.91 3.78 -13.35
N VAL A 57 -1.23 3.29 -12.33
CA VAL A 57 -0.74 4.09 -11.21
C VAL A 57 0.60 4.71 -11.56
N HIS A 58 1.52 3.89 -12.08
CA HIS A 58 2.90 4.27 -12.33
C HIS A 58 3.09 4.62 -13.81
N VAL A 59 2.75 5.85 -14.13
CA VAL A 59 2.83 6.39 -15.50
C VAL A 59 4.21 6.98 -15.79
N GLY A 60 4.67 6.85 -17.03
CA GLY A 60 5.91 7.49 -17.49
C GLY A 60 7.21 6.85 -16.94
N ALA A 61 7.16 5.64 -16.41
CA ALA A 61 8.33 4.88 -16.00
C ALA A 61 8.74 3.90 -17.13
N PRO A 62 9.67 4.29 -18.03
CA PRO A 62 10.01 3.48 -19.21
C PRO A 62 10.57 2.10 -18.86
N ASP A 63 11.14 1.96 -17.67
CA ASP A 63 11.77 0.73 -17.19
C ASP A 63 11.05 0.14 -15.94
N LEU A 64 9.76 0.41 -15.77
CA LEU A 64 9.00 -0.04 -14.60
C LEU A 64 9.21 -1.54 -14.31
N GLN A 65 9.14 -2.37 -15.35
CA GLN A 65 9.30 -3.82 -15.24
C GLN A 65 10.72 -4.25 -14.81
N SER A 66 11.73 -3.40 -14.96
CA SER A 66 13.08 -3.69 -14.49
C SER A 66 13.25 -3.50 -12.97
N TRP A 67 12.39 -2.69 -12.35
CA TRP A 67 12.41 -2.40 -10.91
C TRP A 67 11.42 -3.23 -10.10
N VAL A 68 10.34 -3.66 -10.74
CA VAL A 68 9.24 -4.40 -10.09
C VAL A 68 9.49 -5.89 -10.19
N THR A 69 9.58 -6.55 -9.07
CA THR A 69 9.70 -8.01 -8.97
C THR A 69 8.33 -8.65 -8.69
N ASP A 70 8.24 -9.97 -8.78
CA ASP A 70 7.03 -10.68 -8.39
C ASP A 70 6.64 -10.44 -6.92
N ALA A 71 7.62 -10.22 -6.03
CA ALA A 71 7.33 -9.86 -4.65
C ALA A 71 6.50 -8.56 -4.52
N HIS A 72 6.81 -7.53 -5.31
CA HIS A 72 6.01 -6.30 -5.34
C HIS A 72 4.60 -6.55 -5.88
N ARG A 73 4.48 -7.34 -6.94
CA ARG A 73 3.20 -7.69 -7.55
C ARG A 73 2.31 -8.50 -6.60
N VAL A 74 2.89 -9.46 -5.88
CA VAL A 74 2.16 -10.26 -4.88
C VAL A 74 1.80 -9.43 -3.65
N SER A 75 2.65 -8.47 -3.24
CA SER A 75 2.31 -7.53 -2.16
C SER A 75 1.07 -6.70 -2.52
N ALA A 76 1.07 -6.08 -3.71
CA ALA A 76 -0.09 -5.35 -4.22
C ALA A 76 -1.31 -6.27 -4.40
N GLY A 77 -1.09 -7.48 -4.91
CA GLY A 77 -2.12 -8.51 -5.06
C GLY A 77 -2.72 -8.99 -3.73
N GLY A 78 -1.95 -8.94 -2.65
CA GLY A 78 -2.44 -9.20 -1.31
C GLY A 78 -3.38 -8.09 -0.79
N ALA A 79 -3.05 -6.83 -1.07
CA ALA A 79 -3.94 -5.71 -0.79
C ALA A 79 -5.24 -5.81 -1.62
N ILE A 80 -5.13 -6.17 -2.91
CA ILE A 80 -6.29 -6.42 -3.78
C ILE A 80 -7.15 -7.55 -3.21
N ALA A 81 -6.57 -8.69 -2.85
CA ALA A 81 -7.32 -9.84 -2.31
C ALA A 81 -8.09 -9.48 -1.03
N ALA A 82 -7.48 -8.67 -0.16
CA ALA A 82 -8.14 -8.15 1.04
C ALA A 82 -9.33 -7.25 0.71
N ALA A 83 -9.15 -6.31 -0.22
CA ALA A 83 -10.23 -5.42 -0.66
C ALA A 83 -11.35 -6.17 -1.38
N ASP A 84 -11.02 -7.14 -2.23
CA ASP A 84 -11.97 -8.00 -2.93
C ASP A 84 -12.84 -8.78 -1.96
N ALA A 85 -12.27 -9.37 -0.90
CA ALA A 85 -13.03 -10.11 0.11
C ALA A 85 -14.07 -9.24 0.81
N VAL A 86 -13.74 -7.98 1.08
CA VAL A 86 -14.67 -7.00 1.66
C VAL A 86 -15.74 -6.59 0.66
N LEU A 87 -15.36 -6.25 -0.56
CA LEU A 87 -16.29 -5.74 -1.59
C LEU A 87 -17.23 -6.82 -2.14
N ARG A 88 -16.84 -8.11 -2.04
CA ARG A 88 -17.74 -9.25 -2.32
C ARG A 88 -18.66 -9.59 -1.15
N GLY A 89 -18.52 -8.91 -0.01
CA GLY A 89 -19.32 -9.19 1.19
C GLY A 89 -18.97 -10.50 1.88
N GLU A 90 -17.78 -11.04 1.64
CA GLU A 90 -17.33 -12.28 2.29
C GLU A 90 -16.89 -12.03 3.72
N VAL A 91 -16.38 -10.82 4.00
CA VAL A 91 -15.99 -10.30 5.32
C VAL A 91 -16.30 -8.81 5.40
N ASP A 92 -16.50 -8.28 6.61
CA ASP A 92 -16.75 -6.85 6.82
C ASP A 92 -15.45 -6.02 6.82
N ARG A 93 -14.33 -6.66 7.13
CA ARG A 93 -13.00 -6.03 7.27
C ARG A 93 -11.93 -7.03 6.86
N ALA A 94 -10.83 -6.52 6.34
CA ALA A 94 -9.68 -7.34 6.02
C ALA A 94 -8.36 -6.64 6.41
N PHE A 95 -7.34 -7.44 6.70
CA PHE A 95 -6.00 -7.03 7.00
C PHE A 95 -5.03 -7.72 6.03
N ALA A 96 -4.31 -6.93 5.24
CA ALA A 96 -3.25 -7.41 4.37
C ALA A 96 -1.90 -7.24 5.06
N LEU A 97 -1.40 -8.32 5.66
CA LEU A 97 -0.05 -8.38 6.24
C LEU A 97 0.93 -8.78 5.13
N VAL A 98 1.33 -7.79 4.34
CA VAL A 98 2.10 -7.99 3.11
C VAL A 98 3.32 -7.08 3.06
N ARG A 99 4.32 -7.46 2.27
CA ARG A 99 5.52 -6.69 1.92
C ARG A 99 6.00 -7.06 0.52
N PRO A 100 6.76 -6.19 -0.17
CA PRO A 100 7.30 -4.86 0.19
C PRO A 100 6.22 -3.80 0.45
N PRO A 101 6.58 -2.68 1.15
CA PRO A 101 5.68 -1.55 1.37
C PRO A 101 5.49 -0.69 0.11
N GLY A 102 4.59 0.32 0.16
CA GLY A 102 4.18 1.07 -1.03
C GLY A 102 4.13 2.60 -0.92
N HIS A 103 3.91 3.17 0.26
CA HIS A 103 3.45 4.56 0.41
C HIS A 103 4.46 5.66 -0.03
N HIS A 104 5.75 5.33 -0.20
CA HIS A 104 6.74 6.25 -0.76
C HIS A 104 6.91 6.14 -2.29
N ALA A 105 6.26 5.17 -2.94
CA ALA A 105 6.36 5.02 -4.38
C ALA A 105 5.46 6.03 -5.09
N MET A 106 6.08 6.98 -5.79
CA MET A 106 5.41 8.04 -6.56
C MET A 106 4.81 7.50 -7.86
N ALA A 107 3.97 8.28 -8.52
CA ALA A 107 3.42 7.95 -9.83
C ALA A 107 4.54 7.64 -10.86
N MET A 108 5.66 8.36 -10.80
CA MET A 108 6.84 8.07 -11.61
C MET A 108 7.85 7.27 -10.79
N VAL A 109 8.09 6.01 -11.18
CA VAL A 109 9.02 5.12 -10.48
C VAL A 109 10.45 5.33 -10.99
N HIS A 110 11.36 5.59 -10.06
CA HIS A 110 12.80 5.73 -10.31
C HIS A 110 13.64 4.77 -9.43
N GLY A 111 13.12 3.59 -9.15
CA GLY A 111 13.73 2.60 -8.26
C GLY A 111 13.12 2.60 -6.86
N ILE A 112 13.86 2.06 -5.90
CA ILE A 112 13.42 1.93 -4.51
C ILE A 112 13.52 3.29 -3.81
N ARG A 113 12.41 3.74 -3.21
CA ARG A 113 12.34 4.96 -2.42
C ARG A 113 11.66 4.66 -1.08
N GLY A 114 12.31 4.95 0.05
CA GLY A 114 11.75 4.65 1.36
C GLY A 114 11.27 3.21 1.51
N PHE A 115 12.02 2.24 0.94
CA PHE A 115 11.71 0.81 0.87
C PHE A 115 10.59 0.43 -0.12
N CYS A 116 9.97 1.40 -0.77
CA CYS A 116 8.84 1.23 -1.70
C CYS A 116 9.30 1.30 -3.15
N THR A 117 8.75 0.43 -4.00
CA THR A 117 9.00 0.43 -5.46
C THR A 117 7.73 0.74 -6.23
N ILE A 118 6.61 0.14 -5.85
CA ILE A 118 5.28 0.48 -6.36
C ILE A 118 4.36 0.82 -5.19
N ASN A 119 3.39 1.68 -5.44
CA ASN A 119 2.39 2.06 -4.44
C ASN A 119 1.28 1.01 -4.40
N ILE A 120 1.35 0.11 -3.42
CA ILE A 120 0.47 -1.05 -3.33
C ILE A 120 -0.98 -0.64 -3.02
N GLU A 121 -1.17 0.43 -2.23
CA GLU A 121 -2.47 0.98 -1.89
C GLU A 121 -3.12 1.60 -3.13
N ALA A 122 -2.35 2.35 -3.92
CA ALA A 122 -2.86 2.96 -5.14
C ALA A 122 -3.21 1.91 -6.21
N VAL A 123 -2.40 0.86 -6.34
CA VAL A 123 -2.70 -0.27 -7.23
C VAL A 123 -4.00 -0.95 -6.80
N MET A 124 -4.19 -1.21 -5.51
CA MET A 124 -5.44 -1.75 -4.97
C MET A 124 -6.63 -0.81 -5.26
N ILE A 125 -6.49 0.49 -5.05
CA ILE A 125 -7.55 1.47 -5.31
C ILE A 125 -7.93 1.50 -6.80
N GLN A 126 -6.96 1.46 -7.70
CA GLN A 126 -7.23 1.37 -9.13
C GLN A 126 -8.00 0.09 -9.49
N HIS A 127 -7.62 -1.04 -8.90
CA HIS A 127 -8.33 -2.29 -9.09
C HIS A 127 -9.80 -2.21 -8.64
N ILE A 128 -10.07 -1.72 -7.42
CA ILE A 128 -11.44 -1.66 -6.91
C ILE A 128 -12.32 -0.64 -7.65
N ARG A 129 -11.73 0.43 -8.14
CA ARG A 129 -12.41 1.39 -9.02
C ARG A 129 -12.84 0.75 -10.33
N GLN A 130 -11.95 0.00 -10.94
CA GLN A 130 -12.20 -0.65 -12.22
C GLN A 130 -13.18 -1.82 -12.09
N THR A 131 -13.02 -2.65 -11.06
CA THR A 131 -13.76 -3.90 -10.91
C THR A 131 -15.14 -3.70 -10.29
N TYR A 132 -15.25 -2.80 -9.31
CA TYR A 132 -16.46 -2.62 -8.51
C TYR A 132 -17.11 -1.25 -8.67
N GLY A 133 -16.51 -0.34 -9.43
CA GLY A 133 -17.03 1.02 -9.61
C GLY A 133 -16.95 1.88 -8.35
N VAL A 134 -16.10 1.54 -7.39
CA VAL A 134 -15.88 2.34 -6.19
C VAL A 134 -15.36 3.71 -6.59
N LYS A 135 -16.05 4.77 -6.19
CA LYS A 135 -15.64 6.13 -6.50
C LYS A 135 -14.75 6.71 -5.43
N ARG A 136 -15.29 6.88 -4.23
CA ARG A 136 -14.63 7.61 -3.14
C ARG A 136 -13.96 6.65 -2.19
N VAL A 137 -12.69 6.95 -1.88
CA VAL A 137 -11.85 6.19 -0.97
C VAL A 137 -11.19 7.15 0.01
N ALA A 138 -10.96 6.69 1.23
CA ALA A 138 -10.08 7.37 2.19
C ALA A 138 -8.90 6.47 2.50
N ILE A 139 -7.70 7.04 2.46
CA ILE A 139 -6.47 6.43 2.96
C ILE A 139 -6.15 7.12 4.28
N VAL A 140 -5.91 6.34 5.33
CA VAL A 140 -5.42 6.84 6.60
C VAL A 140 -4.06 6.20 6.82
N ASP A 141 -3.00 6.95 6.54
CA ASP A 141 -1.62 6.54 6.70
C ASP A 141 -1.17 6.82 8.13
N THR A 142 -0.74 5.78 8.83
CA THR A 142 -0.29 5.85 10.22
C THR A 142 1.19 5.48 10.36
N ASP A 143 1.92 5.40 9.25
CA ASP A 143 3.37 5.28 9.29
C ASP A 143 3.98 6.55 9.91
N VAL A 144 5.11 6.41 10.60
CA VAL A 144 5.81 7.56 11.19
C VAL A 144 6.39 8.49 10.13
N HIS A 145 6.60 7.99 8.92
CA HIS A 145 7.05 8.79 7.78
C HIS A 145 5.85 9.26 6.96
N HIS A 146 5.90 10.48 6.48
CA HIS A 146 4.92 10.95 5.50
C HIS A 146 4.96 10.09 4.22
N GLY A 147 3.81 9.58 3.81
CA GLY A 147 3.66 8.76 2.60
C GLY A 147 3.61 9.63 1.33
N ASP A 148 4.73 10.28 1.02
CA ASP A 148 4.85 11.24 -0.08
C ASP A 148 4.52 10.66 -1.46
N GLY A 149 4.69 9.35 -1.63
CA GLY A 149 4.27 8.65 -2.85
C GLY A 149 2.75 8.54 -2.98
N SER A 150 2.06 8.19 -1.89
CA SER A 150 0.58 8.14 -1.88
C SER A 150 0.00 9.55 -2.09
N GLN A 151 0.57 10.56 -1.43
CA GLN A 151 0.21 11.95 -1.68
C GLN A 151 0.41 12.32 -3.17
N ASP A 152 1.58 12.04 -3.75
CA ASP A 152 1.88 12.34 -5.17
C ASP A 152 0.86 11.74 -6.12
N VAL A 153 0.53 10.46 -5.94
CA VAL A 153 -0.43 9.74 -6.79
C VAL A 153 -1.84 10.34 -6.71
N PHE A 154 -2.27 10.75 -5.52
CA PHE A 154 -3.66 11.20 -5.29
C PHE A 154 -3.81 12.71 -5.13
N TYR A 155 -2.74 13.50 -5.24
CA TYR A 155 -2.77 14.94 -4.97
C TYR A 155 -3.77 15.74 -5.79
N HIS A 156 -4.12 15.23 -6.98
CA HIS A 156 -5.08 15.84 -7.90
C HIS A 156 -6.40 15.06 -8.02
N ASP A 157 -6.60 14.03 -7.20
CA ASP A 157 -7.78 13.17 -7.23
C ASP A 157 -8.81 13.57 -6.17
N PRO A 158 -9.93 14.23 -6.55
CA PRO A 158 -10.95 14.68 -5.60
C PRO A 158 -11.76 13.52 -5.00
N ASP A 159 -11.64 12.32 -5.54
CA ASP A 159 -12.35 11.12 -5.08
C ASP A 159 -11.51 10.27 -4.11
N THR A 160 -10.27 10.66 -3.81
CA THR A 160 -9.42 10.04 -2.77
C THR A 160 -9.09 11.06 -1.69
N LEU A 161 -9.53 10.79 -0.46
CA LEU A 161 -9.10 11.53 0.71
C LEU A 161 -7.85 10.86 1.29
N TYR A 162 -6.70 11.53 1.24
CA TYR A 162 -5.47 11.08 1.87
C TYR A 162 -5.26 11.82 3.20
N ILE A 163 -5.08 11.06 4.29
CA ILE A 163 -4.83 11.58 5.63
C ILE A 163 -3.56 10.90 6.14
N SER A 164 -2.56 11.69 6.54
CA SER A 164 -1.29 11.17 7.06
C SER A 164 -1.02 11.66 8.47
N PHE A 165 -0.70 10.71 9.37
CA PHE A 165 -0.26 10.98 10.74
C PHE A 165 1.23 10.64 10.85
N HIS A 166 2.08 11.62 10.69
CA HIS A 166 3.52 11.39 10.59
C HIS A 166 4.33 12.39 11.44
N GLN A 167 5.61 12.12 11.62
CA GLN A 167 6.53 13.03 12.25
C GLN A 167 6.86 14.18 11.30
N ASP A 168 6.98 15.40 11.85
CA ASP A 168 7.31 16.63 11.11
C ASP A 168 8.45 16.42 10.11
N GLY A 169 8.17 16.69 8.83
CA GLY A 169 9.09 16.51 7.71
C GLY A 169 10.40 17.32 7.84
N ARG A 170 10.44 18.34 8.69
CA ARG A 170 11.69 19.06 9.01
C ARG A 170 12.68 18.22 9.81
N THR A 171 12.22 17.14 10.44
CA THR A 171 13.00 16.30 11.36
C THR A 171 13.12 14.86 10.92
N LEU A 172 12.30 14.43 9.96
CA LEU A 172 12.29 13.06 9.46
C LEU A 172 12.15 13.01 7.94
N TYR A 173 12.67 11.92 7.34
CA TYR A 173 12.43 11.56 5.96
C TYR A 173 10.91 11.44 5.69
N PRO A 174 10.39 11.79 4.51
CA PRO A 174 11.08 12.27 3.30
C PRO A 174 11.29 13.79 3.25
N GLY A 175 10.87 14.54 4.25
CA GLY A 175 11.02 15.98 4.29
C GLY A 175 9.84 16.75 3.67
N THR A 176 8.67 16.13 3.61
CA THR A 176 7.39 16.63 3.07
C THR A 176 6.26 16.37 4.06
N GLY A 177 5.03 16.67 3.71
CA GLY A 177 3.87 16.49 4.58
C GLY A 177 3.70 17.70 5.51
N PHE A 178 3.59 18.89 4.93
CA PHE A 178 3.38 20.11 5.69
C PHE A 178 1.91 20.52 5.65
N MET A 179 1.45 21.15 6.72
CA MET A 179 0.03 21.54 6.90
C MET A 179 -0.53 22.48 5.82
N ASP A 180 0.27 22.95 4.89
CA ASP A 180 -0.10 23.74 3.72
C ASP A 180 -0.19 22.93 2.43
N GLU A 181 -0.02 21.63 2.50
CA GLU A 181 -0.15 20.69 1.38
C GLU A 181 -1.58 20.12 1.33
N PHE A 182 -2.57 20.90 0.83
CA PHE A 182 -4.01 20.58 0.91
C PHE A 182 -4.57 19.78 -0.26
N GLY A 183 -3.75 19.36 -1.20
CA GLY A 183 -4.19 18.80 -2.46
C GLY A 183 -4.13 19.80 -3.61
N GLY A 184 -4.14 19.27 -4.84
CA GLY A 184 -4.07 20.07 -6.06
C GLY A 184 -5.34 20.91 -6.31
N PRO A 185 -5.31 21.81 -7.31
CA PRO A 185 -6.42 22.74 -7.56
C PRO A 185 -7.79 22.10 -7.77
N GLN A 186 -7.83 20.84 -8.22
CA GLN A 186 -9.08 20.09 -8.46
C GLN A 186 -9.49 19.24 -7.24
N ALA A 187 -8.63 19.14 -6.25
CA ALA A 187 -8.76 18.25 -5.09
C ALA A 187 -8.41 18.96 -3.77
N ILE A 188 -8.68 20.28 -3.68
CA ILE A 188 -8.40 21.04 -2.46
C ILE A 188 -9.21 20.47 -1.29
N GLY A 189 -8.50 20.13 -0.19
CA GLY A 189 -9.07 19.48 0.99
C GLY A 189 -9.13 17.97 0.91
N ALA A 190 -8.62 17.36 -0.18
CA ALA A 190 -8.48 15.91 -0.32
C ALA A 190 -7.14 15.36 0.22
N ASN A 191 -6.26 16.25 0.68
CA ASN A 191 -5.00 15.91 1.34
C ASN A 191 -4.95 16.58 2.71
N ILE A 192 -4.59 15.83 3.75
CA ILE A 192 -4.53 16.29 5.15
C ILE A 192 -3.27 15.69 5.78
N ASP A 193 -2.33 16.59 6.11
CA ASP A 193 -1.03 16.27 6.73
C ASP A 193 -0.91 16.86 8.15
#